data_850b4bc191961caf6d6bda929fcf1774
#
_entry.id   850b4bc191961caf6d6bda929fcf1774
#
_cell.length_a   1.000
_cell.length_b   1.000
_cell.length_c   1.000
_cell.angle_alpha   90.00
_cell.angle_beta   90.00
_cell.angle_gamma   90.00
#
_symmetry.space_group_name_H-M   'P 1'
#
loop_
_entity.id
_entity.type
_entity.pdbx_description
1 polymer ?
#
loop_
_entity_poly.entity_id
_entity_poly.type
_entity_poly.pdbx_seq_one_letter_code
_entity_poly.pdbx_strand_id
1 'polypeptide(L)'
;MRRKKIFIILILGLFGFLQYLSSQGVHHWETAIYNSDTWRYHVPVAEPPATWRNLTFDDSSWPQGKGGFGYANGDDGTVIWKSGDGAKPYSVYMRIKFNLTDTTKLSMAVFHMDYDDAFVAYINGVEIARVGMYGTYPPYNQLGTNHNAVMFMGGDPDEFVLDNKTIRSILKPGQNVLSIQVHNSSVNSSDMSSNAFLTFGIKDKSTFFRT
;
A
#
# COMPACT_ATOMS: atom_id res chain seq x y z
N MET A 1 -17.45 -2.17 42.48
CA MET A 1 -17.19 -0.82 41.93
C MET A 1 -16.05 -0.76 40.90
N ARG A 2 -15.91 -1.71 39.98
CA ARG A 2 -14.77 -1.74 38.99
C ARG A 2 -15.18 -1.66 37.50
N ARG A 3 -16.49 -1.64 37.17
CA ARG A 3 -16.95 -1.66 35.75
C ARG A 3 -17.20 -0.28 35.10
N LYS A 4 -17.21 0.81 35.86
CA LYS A 4 -17.46 2.16 35.30
C LYS A 4 -16.22 2.85 34.73
N LYS A 5 -15.00 2.43 35.10
CA LYS A 5 -13.76 3.09 34.61
C LYS A 5 -13.38 2.68 33.19
N ILE A 6 -13.73 1.46 32.71
CA ILE A 6 -13.36 0.96 31.38
C ILE A 6 -14.18 1.67 30.29
N PHE A 7 -15.45 1.98 30.56
CA PHE A 7 -16.33 2.66 29.59
C PHE A 7 -15.92 4.12 29.31
N ILE A 8 -15.35 4.80 30.30
CA ILE A 8 -14.90 6.20 30.15
C ILE A 8 -13.62 6.29 29.33
N ILE A 9 -12.73 5.31 29.41
CA ILE A 9 -11.47 5.29 28.63
C ILE A 9 -11.73 5.03 27.14
N LEU A 10 -12.69 4.14 26.81
CA LEU A 10 -13.06 3.87 25.41
C LEU A 10 -13.73 5.09 24.75
N ILE A 11 -14.62 5.79 25.47
CA ILE A 11 -15.30 7.01 24.98
C ILE A 11 -14.28 8.16 24.80
N LEU A 12 -13.32 8.29 25.69
CA LEU A 12 -12.26 9.32 25.57
C LEU A 12 -11.30 9.02 24.41
N GLY A 13 -11.00 7.75 24.15
CA GLY A 13 -10.18 7.34 23.00
C GLY A 13 -10.87 7.63 21.66
N LEU A 14 -12.15 7.31 21.55
CA LEU A 14 -12.95 7.58 20.34
C LEU A 14 -13.15 9.09 20.12
N PHE A 15 -13.38 9.84 21.19
CA PHE A 15 -13.52 11.31 21.15
C PHE A 15 -12.19 12.00 20.79
N GLY A 16 -11.07 11.49 21.29
CA GLY A 16 -9.72 11.98 20.95
C GLY A 16 -9.37 11.73 19.49
N PHE A 17 -9.72 10.59 18.93
CA PHE A 17 -9.52 10.25 17.53
C PHE A 17 -10.39 11.12 16.60
N LEU A 18 -11.66 11.31 16.92
CA LEU A 18 -12.57 12.20 16.18
C LEU A 18 -12.10 13.68 16.23
N GLN A 19 -11.59 14.14 17.37
CA GLN A 19 -11.03 15.49 17.49
C GLN A 19 -9.70 15.62 16.73
N TYR A 20 -8.87 14.58 16.70
CA TYR A 20 -7.65 14.56 15.91
C TYR A 20 -7.95 14.67 14.40
N LEU A 21 -8.94 13.93 13.90
CA LEU A 21 -9.39 14.03 12.50
C LEU A 21 -9.97 15.43 12.19
N SER A 22 -10.75 16.01 13.09
CA SER A 22 -11.28 17.38 12.90
C SER A 22 -10.19 18.44 12.95
N SER A 23 -9.13 18.24 13.76
CA SER A 23 -7.99 19.15 13.86
C SER A 23 -7.12 19.16 12.58
N GLN A 24 -7.16 18.08 11.80
CA GLN A 24 -6.44 17.97 10.50
C GLN A 24 -7.19 18.67 9.36
N GLY A 25 -8.42 19.17 9.59
CA GLY A 25 -9.18 19.88 8.57
C GLY A 25 -9.61 19.00 7.40
N VAL A 26 -9.92 17.72 7.63
CA VAL A 26 -10.49 16.82 6.61
C VAL A 26 -12.00 17.10 6.52
N HIS A 27 -12.46 17.46 5.30
CA HIS A 27 -13.88 17.61 5.00
C HIS A 27 -14.50 16.27 4.58
N HIS A 28 -13.80 15.49 3.74
CA HIS A 28 -14.22 14.16 3.32
C HIS A 28 -13.00 13.35 2.82
N TRP A 29 -13.23 12.05 2.59
CA TRP A 29 -12.22 11.12 2.11
C TRP A 29 -12.52 10.65 0.69
N GLU A 30 -11.48 10.52 -0.13
CA GLU A 30 -11.58 9.95 -1.47
C GLU A 30 -10.47 8.94 -1.71
N THR A 31 -10.82 7.79 -2.26
CA THR A 31 -9.85 6.73 -2.58
C THR A 31 -9.33 6.90 -4.00
N ALA A 32 -8.05 7.15 -4.11
CA ALA A 32 -7.34 7.32 -5.39
C ALA A 32 -6.98 5.98 -6.03
N ILE A 33 -6.64 4.98 -5.20
CA ILE A 33 -6.22 3.66 -5.63
C ILE A 33 -7.00 2.62 -4.85
N TYR A 34 -7.72 1.76 -5.59
CA TYR A 34 -8.40 0.58 -5.06
C TYR A 34 -7.58 -0.67 -5.36
N ASN A 35 -7.68 -1.67 -4.50
CA ASN A 35 -7.05 -2.97 -4.75
C ASN A 35 -7.41 -3.53 -6.13
N SER A 36 -8.67 -3.41 -6.55
CA SER A 36 -9.18 -3.91 -7.83
C SER A 36 -8.74 -3.10 -9.06
N ASP A 37 -7.99 -2.03 -8.91
CA ASP A 37 -7.45 -1.25 -10.04
C ASP A 37 -6.45 -2.08 -10.85
N THR A 38 -6.16 -1.63 -12.07
CA THR A 38 -5.18 -2.31 -12.94
C THR A 38 -3.79 -1.72 -12.70
N TRP A 39 -2.87 -2.57 -12.30
CA TRP A 39 -1.48 -2.25 -12.02
C TRP A 39 -0.55 -2.77 -13.11
N ARG A 40 0.64 -2.19 -13.23
CA ARG A 40 1.81 -2.84 -13.83
C ARG A 40 2.50 -3.67 -12.75
N TYR A 41 2.89 -4.91 -13.07
CA TYR A 41 3.59 -5.77 -12.13
C TYR A 41 4.78 -6.48 -12.75
N HIS A 42 5.70 -6.93 -11.92
CA HIS A 42 6.88 -7.68 -12.33
C HIS A 42 7.24 -8.71 -11.27
N VAL A 43 7.39 -9.95 -11.69
CA VAL A 43 7.93 -11.04 -10.87
C VAL A 43 9.40 -11.20 -11.24
N PRO A 44 10.34 -10.65 -10.46
CA PRO A 44 11.72 -10.54 -10.88
C PRO A 44 12.48 -11.87 -10.73
N VAL A 45 13.33 -12.15 -11.72
CA VAL A 45 14.36 -13.19 -11.67
C VAL A 45 15.77 -12.59 -11.55
N ALA A 46 15.86 -11.27 -11.64
CA ALA A 46 17.06 -10.46 -11.44
C ALA A 46 16.64 -9.08 -10.90
N GLU A 47 17.59 -8.34 -10.30
CA GLU A 47 17.31 -7.01 -9.76
C GLU A 47 16.83 -6.04 -10.84
N PRO A 48 15.64 -5.44 -10.72
CA PRO A 48 15.20 -4.41 -11.65
C PRO A 48 16.03 -3.13 -11.48
N PRO A 49 16.08 -2.24 -12.48
CA PRO A 49 16.77 -0.96 -12.36
C PRO A 49 16.31 -0.19 -11.12
N ALA A 50 17.24 0.40 -10.36
CA ALA A 50 16.92 1.13 -9.12
C ALA A 50 15.88 2.26 -9.30
N THR A 51 15.69 2.74 -10.52
CA THR A 51 14.72 3.76 -10.92
C THR A 51 13.27 3.24 -10.98
N TRP A 52 13.04 1.93 -10.80
CA TRP A 52 11.70 1.34 -10.90
C TRP A 52 10.67 2.01 -9.94
N ARG A 53 11.14 2.62 -8.87
CA ARG A 53 10.29 3.36 -7.90
C ARG A 53 9.88 4.75 -8.38
N ASN A 54 10.58 5.29 -9.40
CA ASN A 54 10.40 6.67 -9.86
C ASN A 54 9.25 6.79 -10.85
N LEU A 55 8.60 7.97 -10.88
CA LEU A 55 7.53 8.25 -11.84
C LEU A 55 7.98 8.12 -13.30
N THR A 56 9.23 8.50 -13.58
CA THR A 56 9.79 8.52 -14.95
C THR A 56 10.25 7.16 -15.45
N PHE A 57 10.20 6.12 -14.62
CA PHE A 57 10.54 4.77 -15.07
C PHE A 57 9.54 4.28 -16.12
N ASP A 58 10.05 3.74 -17.21
CA ASP A 58 9.23 3.12 -18.25
C ASP A 58 8.87 1.69 -17.83
N ASP A 59 7.64 1.51 -17.40
CA ASP A 59 7.05 0.23 -17.01
C ASP A 59 6.19 -0.40 -18.12
N SER A 60 6.30 0.08 -19.37
CA SER A 60 5.49 -0.40 -20.51
C SER A 60 5.70 -1.89 -20.81
N SER A 61 6.90 -2.41 -20.56
CA SER A 61 7.24 -3.83 -20.71
C SER A 61 6.71 -4.73 -19.58
N TRP A 62 6.28 -4.16 -18.45
CA TRP A 62 5.70 -4.93 -17.36
C TRP A 62 4.27 -5.33 -17.72
N PRO A 63 3.84 -6.59 -17.45
CA PRO A 63 2.47 -7.00 -17.65
C PRO A 63 1.50 -6.18 -16.79
N GLN A 64 0.23 -6.19 -17.18
CA GLN A 64 -0.87 -5.61 -16.41
C GLN A 64 -1.67 -6.71 -15.72
N GLY A 65 -2.15 -6.41 -14.51
CA GLY A 65 -3.04 -7.27 -13.75
C GLY A 65 -3.91 -6.47 -12.79
N LYS A 66 -5.00 -7.08 -12.34
CA LYS A 66 -5.80 -6.56 -11.24
C LYS A 66 -4.99 -6.67 -9.94
N GLY A 67 -5.09 -5.67 -9.07
CA GLY A 67 -4.48 -5.72 -7.75
C GLY A 67 -4.95 -6.92 -6.93
N GLY A 68 -4.24 -7.20 -5.85
CA GLY A 68 -4.26 -8.51 -5.20
C GLY A 68 -3.35 -9.47 -5.94
N PHE A 69 -2.02 -9.17 -5.97
CA PHE A 69 -1.02 -10.05 -6.58
C PHE A 69 -0.56 -11.06 -5.54
N GLY A 70 -0.66 -12.34 -5.88
CA GLY A 70 -0.28 -13.39 -4.96
C GLY A 70 -0.47 -14.79 -5.52
N TYR A 71 -0.50 -15.76 -4.64
CA TYR A 71 -0.82 -17.15 -4.96
C TYR A 71 -1.28 -17.91 -3.71
N ALA A 72 -2.10 -18.96 -3.92
CA ALA A 72 -2.55 -20.00 -3.02
C ALA A 72 -3.80 -19.71 -2.16
N ASN A 73 -4.11 -18.48 -1.76
CA ASN A 73 -5.26 -18.20 -0.87
C ASN A 73 -6.60 -18.13 -1.60
N GLY A 74 -6.59 -18.00 -2.93
CA GLY A 74 -7.81 -18.00 -3.76
C GLY A 74 -8.55 -16.65 -3.79
N ASP A 75 -7.95 -15.60 -3.22
CA ASP A 75 -8.44 -14.21 -3.17
C ASP A 75 -7.65 -13.28 -4.11
N ASP A 76 -6.66 -13.83 -4.82
CA ASP A 76 -5.79 -13.08 -5.70
C ASP A 76 -6.53 -12.54 -6.93
N GLY A 77 -6.48 -11.23 -7.16
CA GLY A 77 -6.94 -10.61 -8.41
C GLY A 77 -6.04 -10.96 -9.59
N THR A 78 -4.76 -11.21 -9.32
CA THR A 78 -3.76 -11.69 -10.29
C THR A 78 -2.86 -12.73 -9.65
N VAL A 79 -3.02 -13.98 -10.08
CA VAL A 79 -2.17 -15.10 -9.64
C VAL A 79 -0.81 -15.01 -10.34
N ILE A 80 0.27 -14.88 -9.56
CA ILE A 80 1.64 -14.69 -10.05
C ILE A 80 2.48 -15.97 -10.09
N TRP A 81 2.01 -17.04 -9.50
CA TRP A 81 2.65 -18.36 -9.50
C TRP A 81 1.62 -19.47 -9.34
N LYS A 82 1.85 -20.60 -10.02
CA LYS A 82 1.04 -21.82 -9.93
C LYS A 82 1.92 -23.04 -9.75
N SER A 83 1.36 -24.09 -9.18
CA SER A 83 2.07 -25.39 -9.10
C SER A 83 2.46 -25.86 -10.49
N GLY A 84 3.76 -26.13 -10.68
CA GLY A 84 4.35 -26.48 -11.97
C GLY A 84 5.12 -25.36 -12.67
N ASP A 85 5.00 -24.10 -12.23
CA ASP A 85 5.71 -22.94 -12.82
C ASP A 85 7.21 -22.89 -12.45
N GLY A 86 7.72 -23.87 -11.70
CA GLY A 86 9.09 -23.91 -11.19
C GLY A 86 9.24 -23.28 -9.83
N ALA A 87 10.35 -22.58 -9.55
CA ALA A 87 10.63 -21.98 -8.26
C ALA A 87 9.61 -20.88 -7.93
N LYS A 88 9.21 -20.82 -6.66
CA LYS A 88 8.35 -19.76 -6.16
C LYS A 88 9.06 -18.41 -6.20
N PRO A 89 8.33 -17.30 -6.42
CA PRO A 89 8.93 -15.98 -6.45
C PRO A 89 9.45 -15.58 -5.07
N TYR A 90 10.59 -14.89 -5.02
CA TYR A 90 11.04 -14.21 -3.81
C TYR A 90 10.20 -12.98 -3.51
N SER A 91 9.77 -12.28 -4.57
CA SER A 91 9.06 -11.01 -4.47
C SER A 91 8.20 -10.74 -5.70
N VAL A 92 7.28 -9.79 -5.54
CA VAL A 92 6.55 -9.14 -6.63
C VAL A 92 6.70 -7.62 -6.52
N TYR A 93 6.91 -6.97 -7.65
CA TYR A 93 6.97 -5.52 -7.78
C TYR A 93 5.71 -5.04 -8.49
N MET A 94 5.08 -4.01 -7.98
CA MET A 94 3.81 -3.48 -8.51
C MET A 94 3.84 -1.97 -8.55
N ARG A 95 3.22 -1.38 -9.58
CA ARG A 95 3.20 0.06 -9.84
C ARG A 95 1.85 0.48 -10.36
N ILE A 96 1.35 1.62 -9.88
CA ILE A 96 0.17 2.27 -10.41
C ILE A 96 0.35 3.78 -10.43
N LYS A 97 -0.05 4.43 -11.54
CA LYS A 97 -0.02 5.87 -11.70
C LYS A 97 -1.40 6.44 -11.35
N PHE A 98 -1.39 7.59 -10.66
CA PHE A 98 -2.60 8.32 -10.32
C PHE A 98 -2.38 9.82 -10.51
N ASN A 99 -3.45 10.59 -10.72
CA ASN A 99 -3.39 12.02 -10.99
C ASN A 99 -3.95 12.84 -9.83
N LEU A 100 -3.29 13.96 -9.55
CA LEU A 100 -3.73 14.98 -8.60
C LEU A 100 -3.74 16.33 -9.31
N THR A 101 -4.88 17.01 -9.34
CA THR A 101 -4.97 18.34 -9.97
C THR A 101 -4.46 19.44 -9.05
N ASP A 102 -4.70 19.31 -7.74
CA ASP A 102 -4.32 20.31 -6.74
C ASP A 102 -3.94 19.67 -5.40
N THR A 103 -2.65 19.60 -5.10
CA THR A 103 -2.15 19.03 -3.84
C THR A 103 -2.41 19.94 -2.62
N THR A 104 -2.74 21.24 -2.82
CA THR A 104 -3.01 22.16 -1.70
C THR A 104 -4.30 21.85 -0.96
N LYS A 105 -5.22 21.13 -1.61
CA LYS A 105 -6.51 20.69 -1.07
C LYS A 105 -6.41 19.42 -0.22
N LEU A 106 -5.27 18.74 -0.25
CA LEU A 106 -5.05 17.53 0.55
C LEU A 106 -4.70 17.90 1.98
N SER A 107 -5.29 17.20 2.94
CA SER A 107 -5.00 17.31 4.36
C SER A 107 -3.99 16.25 4.80
N MET A 108 -4.24 15.01 4.43
CA MET A 108 -3.44 13.84 4.76
C MET A 108 -3.73 12.71 3.77
N ALA A 109 -2.99 11.63 3.84
CA ALA A 109 -3.33 10.41 3.14
C ALA A 109 -3.25 9.21 4.08
N VAL A 110 -3.96 8.14 3.73
CA VAL A 110 -3.85 6.85 4.39
C VAL A 110 -3.52 5.81 3.33
N PHE A 111 -2.40 5.15 3.52
CA PHE A 111 -2.01 3.98 2.75
C PHE A 111 -2.40 2.74 3.56
N HIS A 112 -3.21 1.84 2.97
CA HIS A 112 -3.54 0.57 3.57
C HIS A 112 -2.86 -0.55 2.78
N MET A 113 -2.36 -1.54 3.51
CA MET A 113 -1.71 -2.70 2.92
C MET A 113 -2.06 -3.97 3.69
N ASP A 114 -2.60 -4.96 2.98
CA ASP A 114 -2.68 -6.34 3.45
C ASP A 114 -1.65 -7.15 2.66
N TYR A 115 -0.76 -7.84 3.34
CA TYR A 115 0.45 -8.42 2.75
C TYR A 115 0.86 -9.72 3.43
N ASP A 116 1.51 -10.55 2.66
CA ASP A 116 2.15 -11.78 3.08
C ASP A 116 3.47 -11.93 2.28
N ASP A 117 4.67 -11.84 2.88
CA ASP A 117 5.01 -11.71 4.31
C ASP A 117 5.48 -10.30 4.69
N ALA A 118 6.18 -9.57 3.80
CA ALA A 118 6.84 -8.29 4.07
C ALA A 118 6.76 -7.36 2.86
N PHE A 119 6.84 -6.04 3.07
CA PHE A 119 6.78 -5.09 1.96
C PHE A 119 7.58 -3.80 2.21
N VAL A 120 7.82 -3.05 1.11
CA VAL A 120 8.19 -1.63 1.12
C VAL A 120 7.37 -0.91 0.06
N ALA A 121 6.79 0.24 0.42
CA ALA A 121 5.98 1.08 -0.46
C ALA A 121 6.60 2.46 -0.65
N TYR A 122 6.48 3.01 -1.86
CA TYR A 122 7.06 4.29 -2.27
C TYR A 122 6.03 5.12 -3.04
N ILE A 123 5.99 6.43 -2.80
CA ILE A 123 5.35 7.40 -3.70
C ILE A 123 6.44 8.23 -4.37
N ASN A 124 6.46 8.27 -5.70
CA ASN A 124 7.44 9.02 -6.52
C ASN A 124 8.91 8.73 -6.15
N GLY A 125 9.20 7.51 -5.70
CA GLY A 125 10.54 7.07 -5.28
C GLY A 125 10.87 7.33 -3.81
N VAL A 126 10.01 8.01 -3.06
CA VAL A 126 10.16 8.25 -1.62
C VAL A 126 9.40 7.18 -0.84
N GLU A 127 10.09 6.51 0.09
CA GLU A 127 9.49 5.49 0.95
C GLU A 127 8.41 6.09 1.85
N ILE A 128 7.25 5.44 1.92
CA ILE A 128 6.10 5.86 2.72
C ILE A 128 5.72 4.85 3.80
N ALA A 129 6.03 3.58 3.59
CA ALA A 129 5.73 2.50 4.54
C ALA A 129 6.66 1.32 4.32
N ARG A 130 6.94 0.58 5.39
CA ARG A 130 7.76 -0.63 5.37
C ARG A 130 7.38 -1.53 6.54
N VAL A 131 7.22 -2.81 6.28
CA VAL A 131 7.14 -3.83 7.34
C VAL A 131 7.95 -5.05 6.93
N GLY A 132 8.68 -5.62 7.89
CA GLY A 132 9.38 -6.88 7.75
C GLY A 132 10.62 -6.88 6.84
N MET A 133 10.96 -5.76 6.21
CA MET A 133 12.13 -5.64 5.33
C MET A 133 13.26 -4.82 5.95
N TYR A 134 14.50 -5.22 5.73
CA TYR A 134 15.71 -4.57 6.21
C TYR A 134 16.51 -3.93 5.07
N GLY A 135 17.38 -2.97 5.42
CA GLY A 135 18.21 -2.24 4.45
C GLY A 135 17.43 -1.16 3.71
N THR A 136 18.13 -0.17 3.14
CA THR A 136 17.51 1.01 2.51
C THR A 136 16.74 0.62 1.24
N TYR A 137 17.30 -0.27 0.42
CA TYR A 137 16.69 -0.74 -0.83
C TYR A 137 16.87 -2.26 -0.89
N PRO A 138 15.91 -3.03 -0.34
CA PRO A 138 16.03 -4.48 -0.33
C PRO A 138 16.06 -5.02 -1.76
N PRO A 139 17.04 -5.90 -2.09
CA PRO A 139 17.09 -6.54 -3.40
C PRO A 139 15.94 -7.56 -3.58
N TYR A 140 15.60 -7.86 -4.84
CA TYR A 140 14.44 -8.70 -5.20
C TYR A 140 14.42 -10.07 -4.52
N ASN A 141 15.58 -10.64 -4.21
CA ASN A 141 15.74 -11.98 -3.61
C ASN A 141 15.95 -11.94 -2.09
N GLN A 142 15.84 -10.78 -1.44
CA GLN A 142 15.86 -10.69 0.01
C GLN A 142 14.57 -11.24 0.58
N LEU A 143 14.68 -12.11 1.57
CA LEU A 143 13.54 -12.61 2.33
C LEU A 143 13.18 -11.63 3.45
N GLY A 144 11.88 -11.50 3.71
CA GLY A 144 11.33 -10.67 4.78
C GLY A 144 11.11 -11.43 6.08
N THR A 145 10.51 -10.76 7.07
CA THR A 145 9.98 -11.42 8.27
C THR A 145 8.59 -11.97 7.98
N ASN A 146 8.27 -13.11 8.61
CA ASN A 146 6.97 -13.77 8.44
C ASN A 146 5.82 -12.90 8.94
N HIS A 147 4.79 -12.76 8.12
CA HIS A 147 3.51 -12.13 8.41
C HIS A 147 2.43 -12.81 7.55
N ASN A 148 1.20 -12.90 8.06
CA ASN A 148 0.08 -13.45 7.30
C ASN A 148 -0.87 -12.32 6.89
N ALA A 149 -1.32 -12.30 5.63
CA ALA A 149 -2.43 -11.49 5.19
C ALA A 149 -3.71 -11.83 5.96
N VAL A 150 -4.59 -10.87 6.16
CA VAL A 150 -5.79 -11.05 6.99
C VAL A 150 -7.10 -10.74 6.27
N MET A 151 -7.08 -10.00 5.16
CA MET A 151 -8.32 -9.58 4.47
C MET A 151 -9.12 -10.77 3.92
N PHE A 152 -8.45 -11.84 3.45
CA PHE A 152 -9.12 -13.04 2.97
C PHE A 152 -9.91 -13.78 4.05
N MET A 153 -9.58 -13.51 5.33
CA MET A 153 -10.30 -14.03 6.51
C MET A 153 -11.30 -13.01 7.10
N GLY A 154 -11.47 -11.84 6.44
CA GLY A 154 -12.35 -10.77 6.91
C GLY A 154 -11.71 -9.81 7.92
N GLY A 155 -10.38 -9.79 8.03
CA GLY A 155 -9.63 -8.81 8.80
C GLY A 155 -9.44 -7.50 8.05
N ASP A 156 -8.97 -6.47 8.76
CA ASP A 156 -8.65 -5.16 8.21
C ASP A 156 -7.17 -5.08 7.81
N PRO A 157 -6.81 -4.41 6.70
CA PRO A 157 -5.43 -4.18 6.31
C PRO A 157 -4.72 -3.25 7.29
N ASP A 158 -3.39 -3.35 7.36
CA ASP A 158 -2.57 -2.41 8.13
C ASP A 158 -2.69 -0.98 7.58
N GLU A 159 -2.74 0.01 8.49
CA GLU A 159 -2.92 1.43 8.19
C GLU A 159 -1.63 2.22 8.40
N PHE A 160 -1.25 3.03 7.40
CA PHE A 160 -0.08 3.92 7.43
C PHE A 160 -0.52 5.35 7.12
N VAL A 161 -0.55 6.20 8.15
CA VAL A 161 -0.98 7.60 8.03
C VAL A 161 0.16 8.47 7.54
N LEU A 162 -0.07 9.19 6.45
CA LEU A 162 0.84 10.19 5.89
C LEU A 162 0.30 11.59 6.20
N ASP A 163 0.97 12.31 7.07
CA ASP A 163 0.56 13.65 7.48
C ASP A 163 0.71 14.69 6.35
N ASN A 164 0.17 15.89 6.56
CA ASN A 164 0.21 16.97 5.57
C ASN A 164 1.62 17.35 5.14
N LYS A 165 2.60 17.34 6.06
CA LYS A 165 3.99 17.67 5.75
C LYS A 165 4.58 16.62 4.81
N THR A 166 4.37 15.35 5.10
CA THR A 166 4.84 14.23 4.30
C THR A 166 4.24 14.28 2.89
N ILE A 167 2.92 14.35 2.76
CA ILE A 167 2.27 14.34 1.43
C ILE A 167 2.67 15.54 0.57
N ARG A 168 2.87 16.73 1.18
CA ARG A 168 3.35 17.91 0.46
C ARG A 168 4.78 17.81 -0.03
N SER A 169 5.61 17.00 0.60
CA SER A 169 7.01 16.81 0.20
C SER A 169 7.17 15.81 -0.95
N ILE A 170 6.22 14.87 -1.10
CA ILE A 170 6.34 13.76 -2.04
C ILE A 170 5.37 13.82 -3.21
N LEU A 171 4.19 14.44 -3.04
CA LEU A 171 3.17 14.56 -4.08
C LEU A 171 3.35 15.84 -4.90
N LYS A 172 2.97 15.76 -6.16
CA LYS A 172 2.98 16.90 -7.08
C LYS A 172 1.67 17.00 -7.88
N PRO A 173 1.30 18.18 -8.34
CA PRO A 173 0.22 18.32 -9.33
C PRO A 173 0.54 17.51 -10.59
N GLY A 174 -0.47 16.89 -11.17
CA GLY A 174 -0.34 15.99 -12.31
C GLY A 174 -0.12 14.54 -11.87
N GLN A 175 0.66 13.81 -12.66
CA GLN A 175 0.86 12.38 -12.47
C GLN A 175 1.82 12.09 -11.32
N ASN A 176 1.44 11.12 -10.49
CA ASN A 176 2.21 10.50 -9.41
C ASN A 176 2.23 8.99 -9.61
N VAL A 177 3.11 8.27 -8.91
CA VAL A 177 3.19 6.81 -8.93
C VAL A 177 3.28 6.25 -7.52
N LEU A 178 2.47 5.25 -7.21
CA LEU A 178 2.65 4.34 -6.08
C LEU A 178 3.39 3.10 -6.59
N SER A 179 4.47 2.74 -5.93
CA SER A 179 5.31 1.58 -6.26
C SER A 179 5.51 0.75 -4.99
N ILE A 180 5.33 -0.56 -5.09
CA ILE A 180 5.40 -1.47 -3.93
C ILE A 180 6.23 -2.69 -4.35
N GLN A 181 7.05 -3.19 -3.44
CA GLN A 181 7.64 -4.52 -3.50
C GLN A 181 7.17 -5.34 -2.31
N VAL A 182 6.65 -6.53 -2.56
CA VAL A 182 6.23 -7.50 -1.54
C VAL A 182 7.16 -8.71 -1.61
N HIS A 183 7.56 -9.24 -0.48
CA HIS A 183 8.57 -10.28 -0.35
C HIS A 183 8.07 -11.44 0.51
N ASN A 184 8.39 -12.66 0.09
CA ASN A 184 8.24 -13.85 0.92
C ASN A 184 9.25 -13.89 2.06
N SER A 185 8.90 -14.54 3.16
CA SER A 185 9.83 -14.85 4.28
C SER A 185 10.67 -16.09 4.03
N SER A 186 10.30 -16.91 3.05
CA SER A 186 10.94 -18.19 2.71
C SER A 186 10.87 -18.46 1.21
N VAL A 187 11.89 -19.15 0.69
CA VAL A 187 11.89 -19.66 -0.72
C VAL A 187 10.81 -20.73 -0.96
N ASN A 188 10.25 -21.28 0.11
CA ASN A 188 9.20 -22.29 0.07
C ASN A 188 7.89 -21.78 0.68
N SER A 189 7.70 -20.45 0.78
CA SER A 189 6.47 -19.89 1.36
C SER A 189 5.24 -20.55 0.74
N SER A 190 4.24 -20.86 1.56
CA SER A 190 2.99 -21.51 1.12
C SER A 190 2.22 -20.61 0.16
N ASP A 191 2.23 -19.32 0.41
CA ASP A 191 1.40 -18.28 -0.18
C ASP A 191 2.14 -16.94 -0.32
N MET A 192 1.51 -15.98 -0.94
CA MET A 192 1.86 -14.56 -0.99
C MET A 192 0.59 -13.77 -1.23
N SER A 193 0.43 -12.62 -0.57
CA SER A 193 -0.68 -11.71 -0.81
C SER A 193 -0.20 -10.26 -0.83
N SER A 194 -0.88 -9.41 -1.65
CA SER A 194 -0.57 -7.98 -1.73
C SER A 194 -1.80 -7.17 -2.13
N ASN A 195 -2.52 -6.62 -1.16
CA ASN A 195 -3.71 -5.80 -1.36
C ASN A 195 -3.44 -4.37 -0.88
N ALA A 196 -3.44 -3.40 -1.79
CA ALA A 196 -3.06 -2.03 -1.49
C ALA A 196 -4.15 -1.02 -1.84
N PHE A 197 -4.32 0.00 -0.97
CA PHE A 197 -5.26 1.10 -1.16
C PHE A 197 -4.58 2.43 -0.81
N LEU A 198 -4.95 3.51 -1.50
CA LEU A 198 -4.48 4.85 -1.16
C LEU A 198 -5.67 5.81 -1.14
N THR A 199 -5.92 6.40 0.02
CA THR A 199 -7.04 7.30 0.28
C THR A 199 -6.53 8.65 0.76
N PHE A 200 -7.15 9.73 0.31
CA PHE A 200 -6.80 11.11 0.67
C PHE A 200 -7.92 11.79 1.46
N GLY A 201 -7.55 12.47 2.53
CA GLY A 201 -8.41 13.42 3.23
C GLY A 201 -8.41 14.76 2.52
N ILE A 202 -9.57 15.20 2.03
CA ILE A 202 -9.77 16.45 1.29
C ILE A 202 -10.24 17.54 2.25
N LYS A 203 -9.70 18.78 2.11
CA LYS A 203 -9.96 19.90 3.04
C LYS A 203 -11.29 20.60 2.81
N ASP A 204 -11.82 20.54 1.61
CA ASP A 204 -13.03 21.25 1.20
C ASP A 204 -13.94 20.36 0.32
N LYS A 205 -14.88 20.93 -0.40
CA LYS A 205 -15.82 20.22 -1.28
C LYS A 205 -15.25 19.83 -2.65
N SER A 206 -13.94 20.05 -2.89
CA SER A 206 -13.28 19.64 -4.14
C SER A 206 -13.28 18.12 -4.27
N THR A 207 -13.47 17.60 -5.47
CA THR A 207 -13.45 16.16 -5.77
C THR A 207 -12.35 15.87 -6.79
N PHE A 208 -11.54 14.86 -6.57
CA PHE A 208 -10.38 14.49 -7.39
C PHE A 208 -10.47 13.07 -7.93
N PHE A 209 -11.12 12.17 -7.19
CA PHE A 209 -11.17 10.75 -7.50
C PHE A 209 -12.60 10.25 -7.58
N ARG A 210 -12.75 8.97 -7.88
CA ARG A 210 -14.06 8.29 -7.89
C ARG A 210 -14.68 8.31 -6.49
N THR A 211 -15.94 8.66 -6.41
CA THR A 211 -16.78 8.53 -5.21
C THR A 211 -17.54 7.21 -5.25
#